data_5260dedee9123c35fcb5c3dcd0a419eb
#
_entry.id   5260dedee9123c35fcb5c3dcd0a419eb
#
_cell.length_a   1.000
_cell.length_b   1.000
_cell.length_c   1.000
_cell.angle_alpha   90.00
_cell.angle_beta   90.00
_cell.angle_gamma   90.00
#
_symmetry.space_group_name_H-M   'P 1'
#
loop_
_entity.id
_entity.type
_entity.pdbx_description
1 polymer ?
#
loop_
_entity_poly.entity_id
_entity_poly.type
_entity_poly.pdbx_seq_one_letter_code
_entity_poly.pdbx_strand_id
1 'polypeptide(L)'
;MRVAEKAARTLLAIPALLLVLLCVSCAETEAPPTSVKVGAGAPAGIYDDLVRTLARIVNEHQASTGIRLEGVTSLGSVANVNAVAAGDVQFGITQADDLFNAVNGLGEWVDKGAQEDLRSVVGIYSEVVTLVASGDSEIRSIADLQGKRVDIGLAGSGTRQNAIDALKAAGLDWQQDIQLTEMNMDDRLAAFLQGELDAFFFTVGHPSVEVKFATFARGGARLISLAGIDSLLVENPYYSNQTIPLGRYPRALNEASARTVGVRATLLTSANVPDDVVYAVTKTAFENAEKFPEYYPAFAELRSGDILQGLAAPLHPGALKYFQEAGITVP
;
A
#
# COMPACT_ATOMS: atom_id res chain seq x y z
N MET A 1 -112.21 21.01 4.04
CA MET A 1 -111.95 22.39 4.37
C MET A 1 -110.47 22.54 4.76
N ARG A 2 -109.78 23.38 4.04
CA ARG A 2 -108.41 23.85 4.16
C ARG A 2 -107.26 22.85 4.08
N VAL A 3 -106.79 22.75 2.91
CA VAL A 3 -105.53 22.26 2.39
C VAL A 3 -104.41 23.24 2.81
N ALA A 4 -103.28 22.71 3.23
CA ALA A 4 -102.08 23.47 3.34
C ALA A 4 -100.96 22.77 2.63
N GLU A 5 -100.53 23.38 1.54
CA GLU A 5 -99.34 23.01 0.74
C GLU A 5 -98.09 23.11 1.54
N LYS A 6 -97.25 22.13 1.49
CA LYS A 6 -95.81 22.24 1.87
C LYS A 6 -94.97 22.00 0.63
N ALA A 7 -94.38 23.06 0.13
CA ALA A 7 -93.35 23.04 -0.88
C ALA A 7 -92.08 22.36 -0.38
N ALA A 8 -91.66 21.31 -1.03
CA ALA A 8 -90.39 20.67 -0.82
C ALA A 8 -89.29 21.41 -1.61
N ARG A 9 -88.36 21.99 -0.93
CA ARG A 9 -87.11 22.46 -1.50
C ARG A 9 -86.12 21.34 -1.62
N THR A 10 -85.86 20.89 -2.84
CA THR A 10 -84.77 19.93 -3.15
C THR A 10 -83.44 20.67 -3.18
N LEU A 11 -82.58 20.41 -2.18
CA LEU A 11 -81.21 20.83 -2.19
C LEU A 11 -80.38 19.84 -3.03
N LEU A 12 -79.81 20.29 -4.16
CA LEU A 12 -78.80 19.54 -4.91
C LEU A 12 -77.48 19.65 -4.11
N ALA A 13 -77.05 18.53 -3.59
CA ALA A 13 -75.71 18.37 -3.06
C ALA A 13 -74.74 18.04 -4.21
N ILE A 14 -73.84 18.94 -4.48
CA ILE A 14 -72.69 18.72 -5.40
C ILE A 14 -71.64 17.94 -4.61
N PRO A 15 -71.21 16.76 -5.03
CA PRO A 15 -70.07 16.10 -4.39
C PRO A 15 -68.77 16.85 -4.80
N ALA A 16 -68.10 17.48 -3.86
CA ALA A 16 -66.73 17.96 -4.01
C ALA A 16 -65.80 16.77 -4.20
N LEU A 17 -65.38 16.53 -5.45
CA LEU A 17 -64.37 15.54 -5.81
C LEU A 17 -63.01 16.08 -5.30
N LEU A 18 -62.58 15.57 -4.15
CA LEU A 18 -61.27 15.88 -3.56
C LEU A 18 -60.22 15.15 -4.40
N LEU A 19 -59.59 15.88 -5.32
CA LEU A 19 -58.47 15.39 -6.14
C LEU A 19 -57.23 15.36 -5.22
N VAL A 20 -56.97 14.23 -4.54
CA VAL A 20 -55.72 13.98 -3.82
C VAL A 20 -54.64 13.75 -4.86
N LEU A 21 -53.87 14.77 -5.19
CA LEU A 21 -52.59 14.65 -5.88
C LEU A 21 -51.66 13.84 -4.98
N LEU A 22 -51.57 12.55 -5.19
CA LEU A 22 -50.49 11.72 -4.70
C LEU A 22 -49.22 12.20 -5.42
N CYS A 23 -48.47 13.14 -4.82
CA CYS A 23 -47.05 13.34 -5.12
C CYS A 23 -46.34 12.06 -4.73
N VAL A 24 -46.26 11.10 -5.66
CA VAL A 24 -45.28 10.03 -5.57
C VAL A 24 -43.92 10.72 -5.75
N SER A 25 -43.33 11.14 -4.64
CA SER A 25 -41.90 11.47 -4.59
C SER A 25 -41.19 10.19 -4.99
N CYS A 26 -40.75 10.10 -6.26
CA CYS A 26 -39.73 9.15 -6.64
C CYS A 26 -38.48 9.55 -5.81
N ALA A 27 -38.36 8.98 -4.63
CA ALA A 27 -37.06 8.86 -4.02
C ALA A 27 -36.27 7.99 -5.02
N GLU A 28 -35.40 8.63 -5.81
CA GLU A 28 -34.35 7.93 -6.52
C GLU A 28 -33.61 7.13 -5.46
N THR A 29 -33.84 5.83 -5.42
CA THR A 29 -33.04 4.91 -4.63
C THR A 29 -31.67 4.98 -5.27
N GLU A 30 -30.74 5.73 -4.67
CA GLU A 30 -29.35 5.73 -5.10
C GLU A 30 -28.89 4.28 -5.22
N ALA A 31 -28.33 3.94 -6.37
CA ALA A 31 -27.78 2.61 -6.57
C ALA A 31 -26.72 2.36 -5.47
N PRO A 32 -26.65 1.13 -4.95
CA PRO A 32 -25.64 0.83 -3.94
C PRO A 32 -24.24 1.14 -4.49
N PRO A 33 -23.32 1.67 -3.66
CA PRO A 33 -21.99 2.04 -4.12
C PRO A 33 -21.23 0.81 -4.64
N THR A 34 -20.39 1.02 -5.64
CA THR A 34 -19.46 0.01 -6.13
C THR A 34 -18.45 -0.30 -5.03
N SER A 35 -18.44 -1.55 -4.54
CA SER A 35 -17.47 -2.00 -3.54
C SER A 35 -16.11 -2.25 -4.21
N VAL A 36 -15.09 -1.61 -3.70
CA VAL A 36 -13.71 -1.68 -4.18
C VAL A 36 -12.81 -2.13 -3.04
N LYS A 37 -12.06 -3.22 -3.25
CA LYS A 37 -11.12 -3.76 -2.26
C LYS A 37 -9.70 -3.38 -2.59
N VAL A 38 -8.91 -3.09 -1.55
CA VAL A 38 -7.48 -2.75 -1.66
C VAL A 38 -6.66 -3.65 -0.76
N GLY A 39 -5.74 -4.43 -1.36
CA GLY A 39 -4.75 -5.20 -0.62
C GLY A 39 -3.80 -4.27 0.13
N ALA A 40 -3.74 -4.42 1.44
CA ALA A 40 -2.92 -3.60 2.33
C ALA A 40 -1.62 -4.34 2.73
N GLY A 41 -1.42 -4.56 3.99
CA GLY A 41 -0.32 -5.32 4.59
C GLY A 41 -0.74 -5.86 5.94
N ALA A 42 0.22 -6.16 6.80
CA ALA A 42 -0.04 -6.54 8.18
C ALA A 42 -0.73 -5.39 8.92
N PRO A 43 -1.62 -5.68 9.88
CA PRO A 43 -2.26 -4.67 10.71
C PRO A 43 -1.23 -3.75 11.39
N ALA A 44 -1.53 -2.46 11.46
CA ALA A 44 -0.64 -1.41 11.97
C ALA A 44 0.70 -1.25 11.21
N GLY A 45 0.87 -1.90 10.07
CA GLY A 45 1.96 -1.63 9.14
C GLY A 45 1.68 -0.39 8.27
N ILE A 46 2.71 0.13 7.61
CA ILE A 46 2.60 1.37 6.79
C ILE A 46 1.60 1.22 5.65
N TYR A 47 1.53 0.06 5.01
CA TYR A 47 0.53 -0.22 3.96
C TYR A 47 -0.90 -0.21 4.51
N ASP A 48 -1.11 -0.73 5.72
CA ASP A 48 -2.40 -0.71 6.39
C ASP A 48 -2.83 0.72 6.73
N ASP A 49 -1.94 1.54 7.28
CA ASP A 49 -2.19 2.95 7.56
C ASP A 49 -2.51 3.75 6.27
N LEU A 50 -1.77 3.49 5.18
CA LEU A 50 -2.01 4.10 3.88
C LEU A 50 -3.40 3.73 3.34
N VAL A 51 -3.72 2.44 3.32
CA VAL A 51 -5.01 1.95 2.79
C VAL A 51 -6.18 2.42 3.65
N ARG A 52 -6.04 2.45 4.98
CA ARG A 52 -7.05 3.03 5.87
C ARG A 52 -7.29 4.51 5.61
N THR A 53 -6.21 5.26 5.37
CA THR A 53 -6.31 6.68 5.03
C THR A 53 -7.00 6.87 3.68
N LEU A 54 -6.59 6.12 2.66
CA LEU A 54 -7.21 6.15 1.33
C LEU A 54 -8.70 5.78 1.40
N ALA A 55 -9.02 4.69 2.11
CA ALA A 55 -10.40 4.22 2.27
C ALA A 55 -11.28 5.28 2.95
N ARG A 56 -10.77 5.94 4.01
CA ARG A 56 -11.48 7.00 4.67
C ARG A 56 -11.75 8.17 3.73
N ILE A 57 -10.73 8.64 3.00
CA ILE A 57 -10.85 9.76 2.05
C ILE A 57 -11.86 9.42 0.95
N VAL A 58 -11.75 8.26 0.32
CA VAL A 58 -12.67 7.85 -0.76
C VAL A 58 -14.10 7.71 -0.24
N ASN A 59 -14.28 7.11 0.94
CA ASN A 59 -15.60 6.90 1.53
C ASN A 59 -16.26 8.21 2.01
N GLU A 60 -15.50 9.23 2.41
CA GLU A 60 -16.01 10.59 2.65
C GLU A 60 -16.61 11.20 1.38
N HIS A 61 -16.16 10.78 0.19
CA HIS A 61 -16.63 11.24 -1.11
C HIS A 61 -17.55 10.23 -1.83
N GLN A 62 -18.06 9.22 -1.11
CA GLN A 62 -18.88 8.14 -1.68
C GLN A 62 -20.11 8.66 -2.44
N ALA A 63 -20.77 9.69 -1.93
CA ALA A 63 -21.95 10.26 -2.59
C ALA A 63 -21.67 10.84 -4.00
N SER A 64 -20.46 11.34 -4.23
CA SER A 64 -20.03 11.91 -5.52
C SER A 64 -19.34 10.92 -6.43
N THR A 65 -18.67 9.91 -5.87
CA THR A 65 -17.91 8.91 -6.64
C THR A 65 -18.70 7.63 -6.92
N GLY A 66 -19.72 7.34 -6.12
CA GLY A 66 -20.41 6.05 -6.14
C GLY A 66 -19.55 4.88 -5.68
N ILE A 67 -18.37 5.13 -5.05
CA ILE A 67 -17.38 4.11 -4.67
C ILE A 67 -17.32 3.98 -3.15
N ARG A 68 -17.29 2.74 -2.67
CA ARG A 68 -16.96 2.38 -1.31
C ARG A 68 -15.69 1.55 -1.32
N LEU A 69 -14.64 2.03 -0.67
CA LEU A 69 -13.35 1.38 -0.59
C LEU A 69 -13.17 0.64 0.74
N GLU A 70 -12.65 -0.59 0.68
CA GLU A 70 -12.38 -1.44 1.83
C GLU A 70 -10.95 -1.98 1.77
N GLY A 71 -10.20 -1.82 2.87
CA GLY A 71 -8.86 -2.39 3.01
C GLY A 71 -8.94 -3.88 3.38
N VAL A 72 -8.09 -4.68 2.76
CA VAL A 72 -7.94 -6.12 3.03
C VAL A 72 -6.54 -6.39 3.57
N THR A 73 -6.44 -6.97 4.75
CA THR A 73 -5.17 -7.40 5.33
C THR A 73 -4.49 -8.45 4.45
N SER A 74 -3.18 -8.34 4.28
CA SER A 74 -2.39 -9.26 3.48
C SER A 74 -0.99 -9.48 4.07
N LEU A 75 -0.21 -10.36 3.43
CA LEU A 75 1.20 -10.58 3.77
C LEU A 75 2.14 -9.52 3.18
N GLY A 76 1.65 -8.61 2.34
CA GLY A 76 2.42 -7.54 1.70
C GLY A 76 2.49 -7.67 0.18
N SER A 77 3.57 -7.21 -0.42
CA SER A 77 3.71 -6.94 -1.85
C SER A 77 3.37 -8.11 -2.76
N VAL A 78 4.00 -9.27 -2.60
CA VAL A 78 3.77 -10.45 -3.44
C VAL A 78 2.32 -10.96 -3.32
N ALA A 79 1.78 -10.95 -2.09
CA ALA A 79 0.39 -11.34 -1.84
C ALA A 79 -0.59 -10.39 -2.54
N ASN A 80 -0.34 -9.08 -2.50
CA ASN A 80 -1.17 -8.07 -3.15
C ASN A 80 -1.12 -8.17 -4.67
N VAL A 81 0.06 -8.36 -5.25
CA VAL A 81 0.23 -8.59 -6.69
C VAL A 81 -0.59 -9.79 -7.14
N ASN A 82 -0.48 -10.92 -6.44
CA ASN A 82 -1.25 -12.13 -6.75
C ASN A 82 -2.77 -11.91 -6.62
N ALA A 83 -3.22 -11.21 -5.57
CA ALA A 83 -4.64 -10.93 -5.34
C ALA A 83 -5.23 -10.00 -6.41
N VAL A 84 -4.47 -8.99 -6.89
CA VAL A 84 -4.90 -8.13 -7.99
C VAL A 84 -4.92 -8.90 -9.31
N ALA A 85 -3.89 -9.71 -9.60
CA ALA A 85 -3.84 -10.53 -10.80
C ALA A 85 -4.99 -11.55 -10.86
N ALA A 86 -5.40 -12.09 -9.71
CA ALA A 86 -6.54 -13.02 -9.61
C ALA A 86 -7.91 -12.30 -9.64
N GLY A 87 -7.95 -10.98 -9.47
CA GLY A 87 -9.21 -10.21 -9.37
C GLY A 87 -9.88 -10.26 -7.99
N ASP A 88 -9.21 -10.82 -6.97
CA ASP A 88 -9.73 -10.91 -5.60
C ASP A 88 -9.86 -9.54 -4.94
N VAL A 89 -8.96 -8.62 -5.31
CA VAL A 89 -8.98 -7.19 -4.96
C VAL A 89 -8.76 -6.33 -6.21
N GLN A 90 -9.30 -5.12 -6.23
CA GLN A 90 -9.19 -4.21 -7.38
C GLN A 90 -7.87 -3.41 -7.37
N PHE A 91 -7.35 -3.13 -6.19
CA PHE A 91 -6.08 -2.44 -5.99
C PHE A 91 -5.23 -3.16 -4.96
N GLY A 92 -3.94 -2.84 -4.93
CA GLY A 92 -3.02 -3.30 -3.90
C GLY A 92 -1.85 -2.34 -3.73
N ILE A 93 -1.19 -2.39 -2.57
CA ILE A 93 0.09 -1.72 -2.38
C ILE A 93 1.19 -2.76 -2.56
N THR A 94 2.18 -2.44 -3.37
CA THR A 94 3.31 -3.32 -3.66
C THR A 94 4.61 -2.53 -3.81
N GLN A 95 5.72 -3.21 -3.68
CA GLN A 95 7.02 -2.69 -4.07
C GLN A 95 7.19 -2.77 -5.60
N ALA A 96 7.99 -1.86 -6.15
CA ALA A 96 8.21 -1.78 -7.60
C ALA A 96 8.95 -3.00 -8.17
N ASP A 97 9.82 -3.64 -7.39
CA ASP A 97 10.53 -4.88 -7.74
C ASP A 97 9.57 -6.06 -7.90
N ASP A 98 8.64 -6.27 -6.95
CA ASP A 98 7.65 -7.34 -7.04
C ASP A 98 6.70 -7.12 -8.24
N LEU A 99 6.29 -5.87 -8.47
CA LEU A 99 5.47 -5.53 -9.64
C LEU A 99 6.24 -5.76 -10.96
N PHE A 100 7.51 -5.35 -11.01
CA PHE A 100 8.39 -5.59 -12.17
C PHE A 100 8.55 -7.09 -12.44
N ASN A 101 8.85 -7.86 -11.41
CA ASN A 101 9.00 -9.31 -11.54
C ASN A 101 7.70 -9.97 -12.02
N ALA A 102 6.56 -9.54 -11.50
CA ALA A 102 5.27 -10.10 -11.90
C ALA A 102 4.95 -9.83 -13.38
N VAL A 103 5.10 -8.59 -13.85
CA VAL A 103 4.77 -8.25 -15.25
C VAL A 103 5.74 -8.88 -16.25
N ASN A 104 6.95 -9.26 -15.80
CA ASN A 104 7.97 -9.90 -16.65
C ASN A 104 8.06 -11.43 -16.43
N GLY A 105 7.25 -12.02 -15.55
CA GLY A 105 7.30 -13.46 -15.25
C GLY A 105 8.62 -13.89 -14.61
N LEU A 106 9.18 -13.07 -13.71
CA LEU A 106 10.43 -13.31 -12.99
C LEU A 106 10.17 -13.65 -11.52
N GLY A 107 11.22 -14.09 -10.80
CA GLY A 107 11.15 -14.36 -9.37
C GLY A 107 10.02 -15.35 -9.01
N GLU A 108 9.10 -14.96 -8.17
CA GLU A 108 7.93 -15.75 -7.74
C GLU A 108 6.94 -16.08 -8.88
N TRP A 109 7.08 -15.44 -10.05
CA TRP A 109 6.19 -15.62 -11.20
C TRP A 109 6.80 -16.41 -12.36
N VAL A 110 8.00 -17.00 -12.21
CA VAL A 110 8.64 -17.80 -13.26
C VAL A 110 7.73 -18.94 -13.73
N ASP A 111 7.11 -19.66 -12.79
CA ASP A 111 6.20 -20.78 -13.11
C ASP A 111 4.77 -20.33 -13.46
N LYS A 112 4.37 -19.12 -13.04
CA LYS A 112 3.04 -18.57 -13.29
C LYS A 112 2.97 -17.79 -14.63
N GLY A 113 4.12 -17.41 -15.18
CA GLY A 113 4.23 -16.54 -16.35
C GLY A 113 4.01 -15.06 -16.04
N ALA A 114 4.21 -14.24 -17.06
CA ALA A 114 4.04 -12.80 -16.98
C ALA A 114 2.59 -12.39 -16.70
N GLN A 115 2.40 -11.46 -15.76
CA GLN A 115 1.10 -10.93 -15.37
C GLN A 115 0.82 -9.63 -16.17
N GLU A 116 0.53 -9.77 -17.46
CA GLU A 116 0.47 -8.67 -18.43
C GLU A 116 -0.67 -7.67 -18.17
N ASP A 117 -1.70 -8.06 -17.42
CA ASP A 117 -2.84 -7.20 -17.08
C ASP A 117 -2.57 -6.27 -15.89
N LEU A 118 -1.47 -6.41 -15.18
CA LEU A 118 -1.13 -5.52 -14.07
C LEU A 118 -0.81 -4.10 -14.57
N ARG A 119 -1.25 -3.11 -13.81
CA ARG A 119 -1.06 -1.69 -14.10
C ARG A 119 -0.61 -0.95 -12.85
N SER A 120 0.28 0.02 -13.05
CA SER A 120 0.57 1.02 -12.03
C SER A 120 -0.52 2.09 -11.99
N VAL A 121 -0.84 2.59 -10.80
CA VAL A 121 -1.64 3.80 -10.62
C VAL A 121 -0.72 4.96 -10.28
N VAL A 122 0.14 4.80 -9.29
CA VAL A 122 1.06 5.84 -8.81
C VAL A 122 2.15 5.25 -7.93
N GLY A 123 3.35 5.81 -7.98
CA GLY A 123 4.38 5.60 -6.97
C GLY A 123 4.09 6.46 -5.73
N ILE A 124 4.22 5.88 -4.54
CA ILE A 124 3.75 6.51 -3.30
C ILE A 124 4.90 7.13 -2.53
N TYR A 125 5.84 6.33 -2.08
CA TYR A 125 7.02 6.74 -1.30
C TYR A 125 8.14 5.73 -1.47
N SER A 126 9.35 6.11 -1.06
CA SER A 126 10.51 5.22 -1.11
C SER A 126 10.57 4.34 0.14
N GLU A 127 10.68 3.04 -0.06
CA GLU A 127 10.98 2.05 0.96
C GLU A 127 12.45 1.68 0.92
N VAL A 128 13.05 1.55 2.08
CA VAL A 128 14.49 1.37 2.24
C VAL A 128 14.78 -0.03 2.76
N VAL A 129 15.61 -0.79 2.06
CA VAL A 129 16.07 -2.10 2.53
C VAL A 129 16.95 -1.88 3.76
N THR A 130 16.41 -2.20 4.92
CA THR A 130 17.03 -1.94 6.22
C THR A 130 17.50 -3.26 6.82
N LEU A 131 18.80 -3.36 7.10
CA LEU A 131 19.37 -4.45 7.88
C LEU A 131 19.66 -3.93 9.29
N VAL A 132 18.98 -4.50 10.28
CA VAL A 132 19.14 -4.19 11.70
C VAL A 132 19.91 -5.32 12.36
N ALA A 133 21.02 -5.00 13.03
CA ALA A 133 21.82 -5.98 13.76
C ALA A 133 21.85 -5.65 15.25
N SER A 134 21.81 -6.69 16.11
CA SER A 134 21.96 -6.54 17.56
C SER A 134 23.31 -5.91 17.91
N GLY A 135 23.32 -5.03 18.90
CA GLY A 135 24.53 -4.43 19.42
C GLY A 135 25.49 -5.45 20.05
N ASP A 136 24.94 -6.55 20.58
CA ASP A 136 25.69 -7.66 21.16
C ASP A 136 26.27 -8.61 20.10
N SER A 137 25.82 -8.49 18.82
CA SER A 137 26.41 -9.19 17.70
C SER A 137 27.66 -8.48 17.18
N GLU A 138 28.57 -9.20 16.56
CA GLU A 138 29.75 -8.63 15.91
C GLU A 138 29.48 -8.16 14.48
N ILE A 139 28.22 -8.12 14.06
CA ILE A 139 27.79 -7.76 12.69
C ILE A 139 28.08 -6.27 12.44
N ARG A 140 28.87 -5.99 11.41
CA ARG A 140 29.24 -4.65 10.93
C ARG A 140 28.98 -4.47 9.45
N SER A 141 28.83 -5.58 8.71
CA SER A 141 28.56 -5.63 7.28
C SER A 141 27.59 -6.76 6.96
N ILE A 142 27.04 -6.78 5.75
CA ILE A 142 26.17 -7.88 5.30
C ILE A 142 26.94 -9.22 5.25
N ALA A 143 28.24 -9.22 4.98
CA ALA A 143 29.06 -10.42 4.95
C ALA A 143 29.17 -11.11 6.33
N ASP A 144 29.04 -10.34 7.42
CA ASP A 144 29.11 -10.87 8.79
C ASP A 144 27.85 -11.66 9.19
N LEU A 145 26.86 -11.75 8.31
CA LEU A 145 25.65 -12.54 8.53
C LEU A 145 25.89 -14.05 8.45
N GLN A 146 27.05 -14.47 7.91
CA GLN A 146 27.37 -15.90 7.80
C GLN A 146 27.31 -16.59 9.17
N GLY A 147 26.48 -17.65 9.26
CA GLY A 147 26.25 -18.43 10.48
C GLY A 147 25.39 -17.73 11.55
N LYS A 148 24.88 -16.53 11.30
CA LYS A 148 24.05 -15.76 12.24
C LYS A 148 22.56 -16.11 12.10
N ARG A 149 21.80 -15.88 13.18
CA ARG A 149 20.34 -16.01 13.23
C ARG A 149 19.72 -14.76 12.59
N VAL A 150 19.19 -14.91 11.39
CA VAL A 150 18.73 -13.80 10.58
C VAL A 150 17.28 -13.99 10.16
N ASP A 151 16.42 -13.02 10.45
CA ASP A 151 15.09 -12.98 9.91
C ASP A 151 15.06 -12.18 8.60
N ILE A 152 14.47 -12.77 7.57
CA ILE A 152 14.34 -12.17 6.24
C ILE A 152 12.89 -11.76 5.90
N GLY A 153 11.96 -11.94 6.84
CA GLY A 153 10.54 -11.68 6.64
C GLY A 153 9.78 -12.90 6.08
N LEU A 154 8.46 -12.81 6.13
CA LEU A 154 7.57 -13.91 5.72
C LEU A 154 7.58 -14.14 4.20
N ALA A 155 7.36 -15.38 3.79
CA ALA A 155 7.01 -15.70 2.42
C ALA A 155 5.79 -14.89 1.97
N GLY A 156 5.85 -14.31 0.77
CA GLY A 156 4.81 -13.42 0.25
C GLY A 156 4.98 -11.93 0.62
N SER A 157 6.03 -11.57 1.38
CA SER A 157 6.38 -10.18 1.66
C SER A 157 7.50 -9.68 0.74
N GLY A 158 7.46 -8.39 0.38
CA GLY A 158 8.55 -7.75 -0.36
C GLY A 158 9.86 -7.68 0.44
N THR A 159 9.80 -7.59 1.78
CA THR A 159 10.99 -7.66 2.64
C THR A 159 11.81 -8.92 2.37
N ARG A 160 11.14 -10.07 2.25
CA ARG A 160 11.82 -11.33 1.97
C ARG A 160 12.54 -11.32 0.63
N GLN A 161 11.90 -10.81 -0.41
CA GLN A 161 12.52 -10.73 -1.74
C GLN A 161 13.76 -9.83 -1.70
N ASN A 162 13.64 -8.64 -1.12
CA ASN A 162 14.77 -7.70 -1.04
C ASN A 162 15.92 -8.25 -0.17
N ALA A 163 15.63 -8.97 0.90
CA ALA A 163 16.64 -9.63 1.72
C ALA A 163 17.40 -10.70 0.92
N ILE A 164 16.68 -11.52 0.15
CA ILE A 164 17.28 -12.55 -0.71
C ILE A 164 18.18 -11.90 -1.76
N ASP A 165 17.73 -10.82 -2.41
CA ASP A 165 18.49 -10.11 -3.42
C ASP A 165 19.78 -9.50 -2.82
N ALA A 166 19.65 -8.86 -1.64
CA ALA A 166 20.80 -8.28 -0.95
C ALA A 166 21.82 -9.34 -0.52
N LEU A 167 21.37 -10.47 0.02
CA LEU A 167 22.24 -11.58 0.40
C LEU A 167 22.96 -12.18 -0.81
N LYS A 168 22.24 -12.45 -1.89
CA LYS A 168 22.83 -12.97 -3.15
C LYS A 168 23.85 -11.99 -3.72
N ALA A 169 23.54 -10.69 -3.78
CA ALA A 169 24.46 -9.68 -4.27
C ALA A 169 25.73 -9.57 -3.40
N ALA A 170 25.62 -9.85 -2.11
CA ALA A 170 26.74 -9.95 -1.18
C ALA A 170 27.50 -11.30 -1.25
N GLY A 171 27.09 -12.22 -2.10
CA GLY A 171 27.69 -13.53 -2.27
C GLY A 171 27.31 -14.56 -1.20
N LEU A 172 26.21 -14.34 -0.48
CA LEU A 172 25.68 -15.25 0.52
C LEU A 172 24.49 -16.07 -0.02
N ASP A 173 24.53 -17.37 0.24
CA ASP A 173 23.37 -18.23 0.02
C ASP A 173 22.44 -18.13 1.25
N TRP A 174 21.30 -17.50 1.08
CA TRP A 174 20.33 -17.27 2.14
C TRP A 174 19.78 -18.57 2.78
N GLN A 175 19.87 -19.72 2.09
CA GLN A 175 19.41 -21.02 2.60
C GLN A 175 20.50 -21.79 3.35
N GLN A 176 21.77 -21.51 3.08
CA GLN A 176 22.90 -22.30 3.60
C GLN A 176 23.81 -21.49 4.52
N ASP A 177 24.01 -20.19 4.24
CA ASP A 177 25.01 -19.39 4.95
C ASP A 177 24.47 -18.69 6.19
N ILE A 178 23.15 -18.64 6.42
CA ILE A 178 22.53 -18.07 7.62
C ILE A 178 21.65 -19.07 8.34
N GLN A 179 21.40 -18.85 9.63
CA GLN A 179 20.36 -19.54 10.38
C GLN A 179 19.05 -18.77 10.12
N LEU A 180 18.36 -19.20 9.06
CA LEU A 180 17.17 -18.55 8.52
C LEU A 180 15.98 -18.60 9.46
N THR A 181 15.31 -17.45 9.64
CA THR A 181 13.95 -17.37 10.16
C THR A 181 13.07 -16.52 9.26
N GLU A 182 11.77 -16.79 9.29
CA GLU A 182 10.73 -16.08 8.53
C GLU A 182 9.58 -15.77 9.47
N MET A 183 9.59 -14.58 10.07
CA MET A 183 8.67 -14.16 11.12
C MET A 183 7.78 -13.00 10.66
N ASN A 184 6.60 -12.91 11.25
CA ASN A 184 5.82 -11.67 11.16
C ASN A 184 6.50 -10.55 11.97
N MET A 185 6.02 -9.31 11.79
CA MET A 185 6.62 -8.12 12.37
C MET A 185 6.71 -8.18 13.91
N ASP A 186 5.64 -8.61 14.58
CA ASP A 186 5.56 -8.62 16.05
C ASP A 186 6.47 -9.69 16.65
N ASP A 187 6.45 -10.91 16.10
CA ASP A 187 7.28 -12.02 16.55
C ASP A 187 8.77 -11.71 16.30
N ARG A 188 9.12 -11.14 15.14
CA ARG A 188 10.49 -10.72 14.79
C ARG A 188 11.03 -9.70 15.79
N LEU A 189 10.25 -8.64 16.08
CA LEU A 189 10.68 -7.63 17.03
C LEU A 189 10.83 -8.23 18.44
N ALA A 190 9.90 -9.07 18.87
CA ALA A 190 9.98 -9.75 20.17
C ALA A 190 11.22 -10.64 20.28
N ALA A 191 11.49 -11.48 19.29
CA ALA A 191 12.67 -12.35 19.23
C ALA A 191 13.98 -11.55 19.23
N PHE A 192 14.03 -10.45 18.49
CA PHE A 192 15.19 -9.55 18.46
C PHE A 192 15.44 -8.89 19.84
N LEU A 193 14.41 -8.39 20.49
CA LEU A 193 14.51 -7.76 21.81
C LEU A 193 14.93 -8.77 22.90
N GLN A 194 14.56 -10.06 22.75
CA GLN A 194 14.93 -11.15 23.63
C GLN A 194 16.33 -11.71 23.36
N GLY A 195 16.99 -11.28 22.26
CA GLY A 195 18.33 -11.78 21.87
C GLY A 195 18.27 -13.14 21.18
N GLU A 196 17.13 -13.54 20.67
CA GLU A 196 16.93 -14.78 19.89
C GLU A 196 17.28 -14.61 18.41
N LEU A 197 17.36 -13.35 17.92
CA LEU A 197 17.87 -12.97 16.60
C LEU A 197 19.15 -12.14 16.72
N ASP A 198 20.08 -12.36 15.80
CA ASP A 198 21.29 -11.55 15.66
C ASP A 198 21.08 -10.36 14.73
N ALA A 199 20.24 -10.55 13.71
CA ALA A 199 19.85 -9.50 12.77
C ALA A 199 18.49 -9.78 12.13
N PHE A 200 17.91 -8.73 11.53
CA PHE A 200 16.73 -8.88 10.66
C PHE A 200 16.74 -7.87 9.53
N PHE A 201 16.14 -8.26 8.41
CA PHE A 201 15.81 -7.37 7.31
C PHE A 201 14.41 -6.79 7.46
N PHE A 202 14.26 -5.54 7.01
CA PHE A 202 12.97 -4.88 6.92
C PHE A 202 12.99 -3.83 5.81
N THR A 203 12.22 -4.02 4.76
CA THR A 203 12.04 -3.01 3.72
C THR A 203 10.88 -2.12 4.11
N VAL A 204 11.17 -0.86 4.41
CA VAL A 204 10.20 0.03 5.06
C VAL A 204 10.53 1.50 4.80
N GLY A 205 9.52 2.36 4.82
CA GLY A 205 9.70 3.81 4.89
C GLY A 205 10.23 4.26 6.26
N HIS A 206 11.04 5.32 6.28
CA HIS A 206 11.57 5.88 7.51
C HIS A 206 10.89 7.22 7.87
N PRO A 207 10.63 7.47 9.19
CA PRO A 207 10.97 6.67 10.36
C PRO A 207 10.06 5.45 10.54
N SER A 208 10.62 4.28 10.84
CA SER A 208 9.89 3.08 11.21
C SER A 208 9.82 2.93 12.73
N VAL A 209 8.63 2.60 13.22
CA VAL A 209 8.37 2.36 14.64
C VAL A 209 9.10 1.10 15.11
N GLU A 210 9.08 0.02 14.31
CA GLU A 210 9.76 -1.23 14.63
C GLU A 210 11.28 -1.03 14.70
N VAL A 211 11.89 -0.40 13.70
CA VAL A 211 13.33 -0.09 13.71
C VAL A 211 13.69 0.76 14.92
N LYS A 212 12.84 1.72 15.29
CA LYS A 212 13.02 2.52 16.50
C LYS A 212 13.00 1.66 17.75
N PHE A 213 12.03 0.76 17.90
CA PHE A 213 11.96 -0.13 19.05
C PHE A 213 13.15 -1.10 19.10
N ALA A 214 13.62 -1.61 17.97
CA ALA A 214 14.83 -2.44 17.92
C ALA A 214 16.04 -1.76 18.54
N THR A 215 16.17 -0.42 18.43
CA THR A 215 17.28 0.32 19.09
C THR A 215 17.23 0.33 20.62
N PHE A 216 16.14 -0.15 21.23
CA PHE A 216 16.02 -0.32 22.68
C PHE A 216 16.37 -1.74 23.16
N ALA A 217 16.78 -2.65 22.25
CA ALA A 217 17.24 -3.97 22.62
C ALA A 217 18.40 -3.88 23.64
N ARG A 218 18.55 -4.92 24.44
CA ARG A 218 19.71 -5.03 25.32
C ARG A 218 20.98 -5.02 24.45
N GLY A 219 21.97 -4.20 24.79
CA GLY A 219 23.15 -3.99 23.94
C GLY A 219 22.94 -3.01 22.77
N GLY A 220 21.69 -2.54 22.54
CA GLY A 220 21.36 -1.62 21.45
C GLY A 220 21.22 -2.32 20.09
N ALA A 221 21.11 -1.52 19.03
CA ALA A 221 21.10 -2.03 17.66
C ALA A 221 21.88 -1.11 16.70
N ARG A 222 22.35 -1.70 15.59
CA ARG A 222 22.98 -0.99 14.48
C ARG A 222 22.14 -1.14 13.22
N LEU A 223 22.12 -0.09 12.42
CA LEU A 223 21.61 -0.10 11.06
C LEU A 223 22.81 -0.33 10.12
N ILE A 224 22.88 -1.49 9.50
CA ILE A 224 24.03 -1.92 8.73
C ILE A 224 23.99 -1.32 7.33
N SER A 225 25.12 -0.71 6.90
CA SER A 225 25.29 -0.32 5.50
C SER A 225 25.39 -1.55 4.61
N LEU A 226 24.58 -1.61 3.56
CA LEU A 226 24.64 -2.65 2.56
C LEU A 226 25.72 -2.31 1.52
N ALA A 227 26.97 -2.46 1.88
CA ALA A 227 28.10 -2.26 0.96
C ALA A 227 28.37 -3.55 0.17
N GLY A 228 28.82 -3.41 -1.09
CA GLY A 228 29.15 -4.55 -1.94
C GLY A 228 27.97 -5.14 -2.72
N ILE A 229 26.80 -4.46 -2.68
CA ILE A 229 25.60 -4.87 -3.42
C ILE A 229 25.31 -3.93 -4.62
N ASP A 230 26.33 -3.23 -5.11
CA ASP A 230 26.18 -2.27 -6.22
C ASP A 230 25.65 -2.94 -7.53
N SER A 231 25.85 -4.25 -7.67
CA SER A 231 25.25 -5.04 -8.77
C SER A 231 23.71 -4.91 -8.81
N LEU A 232 23.05 -4.80 -7.66
CA LEU A 232 21.59 -4.63 -7.62
C LEU A 232 21.13 -3.37 -8.36
N LEU A 233 21.89 -2.28 -8.25
CA LEU A 233 21.57 -1.01 -8.92
C LEU A 233 21.80 -1.05 -10.42
N VAL A 234 22.72 -1.90 -10.88
CA VAL A 234 23.07 -2.04 -12.31
C VAL A 234 22.10 -3.01 -13.00
N GLU A 235 21.76 -4.10 -12.32
CA GLU A 235 20.97 -5.19 -12.88
C GLU A 235 19.46 -4.96 -12.79
N ASN A 236 19.03 -4.11 -11.81
CA ASN A 236 17.62 -3.97 -11.47
C ASN A 236 17.19 -2.49 -11.48
N PRO A 237 16.38 -2.08 -12.47
CA PRO A 237 16.01 -0.68 -12.68
C PRO A 237 15.09 -0.10 -11.60
N TYR A 238 14.52 -0.95 -10.75
CA TYR A 238 13.63 -0.57 -9.65
C TYR A 238 14.36 -0.25 -8.35
N TYR A 239 15.65 -0.61 -8.21
CA TYR A 239 16.44 -0.21 -7.05
C TYR A 239 17.05 1.18 -7.24
N SER A 240 17.12 1.93 -6.17
CA SER A 240 17.78 3.24 -6.08
C SER A 240 18.68 3.33 -4.86
N ASN A 241 19.73 4.18 -4.94
CA ASN A 241 20.58 4.46 -3.80
C ASN A 241 19.77 5.16 -2.70
N GLN A 242 19.87 4.67 -1.49
CA GLN A 242 19.22 5.21 -0.31
C GLN A 242 20.15 5.37 0.87
N THR A 243 19.73 6.21 1.81
CA THR A 243 20.43 6.42 3.09
C THR A 243 19.42 6.44 4.21
N ILE A 244 19.64 5.63 5.24
CA ILE A 244 18.78 5.61 6.41
C ILE A 244 18.99 6.88 7.25
N PRO A 245 17.95 7.66 7.55
CA PRO A 245 18.07 8.94 8.26
C PRO A 245 18.30 8.71 9.76
N LEU A 246 19.54 8.53 10.19
CA LEU A 246 19.92 8.20 11.58
C LEU A 246 19.40 9.21 12.60
N GLY A 247 19.21 10.47 12.24
CA GLY A 247 18.60 11.47 13.13
C GLY A 247 17.21 11.08 13.65
N ARG A 248 16.52 10.14 12.98
CA ARG A 248 15.26 9.55 13.45
C ARG A 248 15.44 8.41 14.45
N TYR A 249 16.68 7.91 14.62
CA TYR A 249 17.05 6.77 15.48
C TYR A 249 18.19 7.13 16.42
N PRO A 250 18.00 8.07 17.36
CA PRO A 250 19.10 8.61 18.21
C PRO A 250 19.72 7.57 19.14
N ARG A 251 19.11 6.40 19.30
CA ARG A 251 19.64 5.28 20.08
C ARG A 251 20.38 4.24 19.26
N ALA A 252 20.38 4.37 17.93
CA ALA A 252 21.18 3.47 17.08
C ALA A 252 22.67 3.65 17.39
N LEU A 253 23.40 2.54 17.40
CA LEU A 253 24.83 2.49 17.72
C LEU A 253 25.74 2.93 16.54
N ASN A 254 25.15 3.57 15.54
CA ASN A 254 25.86 4.00 14.34
C ASN A 254 26.66 5.28 14.60
N GLU A 255 27.90 5.32 14.08
CA GLU A 255 28.74 6.52 14.04
C GLU A 255 28.54 7.32 12.74
N ALA A 256 28.09 6.65 11.67
CA ALA A 256 27.84 7.23 10.36
C ALA A 256 26.53 6.72 9.77
N SER A 257 25.99 7.44 8.79
CA SER A 257 24.77 7.07 8.06
C SER A 257 24.91 5.71 7.39
N ALA A 258 23.86 4.89 7.47
CA ALA A 258 23.80 3.61 6.79
C ALA A 258 23.36 3.81 5.34
N ARG A 259 24.26 3.51 4.38
CA ARG A 259 23.93 3.49 2.94
C ARG A 259 23.33 2.15 2.56
N THR A 260 22.34 2.18 1.70
CA THR A 260 21.60 1.00 1.29
C THR A 260 20.93 1.24 -0.07
N VAL A 261 20.05 0.34 -0.47
CA VAL A 261 19.17 0.48 -1.62
C VAL A 261 17.72 0.60 -1.18
N GLY A 262 16.88 1.08 -2.06
CA GLY A 262 15.45 1.15 -1.82
C GLY A 262 14.64 0.96 -3.09
N VAL A 263 13.38 0.66 -2.88
CA VAL A 263 12.36 0.48 -3.92
C VAL A 263 11.21 1.45 -3.68
N ARG A 264 10.40 1.70 -4.69
CA ARG A 264 9.21 2.55 -4.56
C ARG A 264 7.99 1.70 -4.21
N ALA A 265 7.30 2.08 -3.13
CA ALA A 265 5.95 1.59 -2.88
C ALA A 265 5.01 2.16 -3.96
N THR A 266 4.19 1.31 -4.55
CA THR A 266 3.33 1.62 -5.70
C THR A 266 1.90 1.15 -5.43
N LEU A 267 0.92 1.97 -5.74
CA LEU A 267 -0.46 1.54 -5.86
C LEU A 267 -0.61 0.84 -7.22
N LEU A 268 -0.91 -0.44 -7.21
CA LEU A 268 -1.18 -1.25 -8.40
C LEU A 268 -2.67 -1.54 -8.56
N THR A 269 -3.05 -1.87 -9.79
CA THR A 269 -4.38 -2.34 -10.19
C THR A 269 -4.25 -3.29 -11.38
N SER A 270 -5.37 -3.72 -11.95
CA SER A 270 -5.44 -4.51 -13.19
C SER A 270 -6.08 -3.70 -14.31
N ALA A 271 -5.70 -3.95 -15.55
CA ALA A 271 -6.36 -3.44 -16.75
C ALA A 271 -7.86 -3.81 -16.83
N ASN A 272 -8.27 -4.83 -16.06
CA ASN A 272 -9.65 -5.29 -15.98
C ASN A 272 -10.53 -4.46 -15.02
N VAL A 273 -9.92 -3.55 -14.23
CA VAL A 273 -10.67 -2.61 -13.38
C VAL A 273 -11.16 -1.44 -14.27
N PRO A 274 -12.44 -1.06 -14.20
CA PRO A 274 -12.98 0.01 -15.05
C PRO A 274 -12.25 1.34 -14.91
N ASP A 275 -12.05 2.05 -16.03
CA ASP A 275 -11.33 3.32 -16.09
C ASP A 275 -11.91 4.40 -15.18
N ASP A 276 -13.23 4.46 -15.07
CA ASP A 276 -13.95 5.42 -14.21
C ASP A 276 -13.73 5.14 -12.72
N VAL A 277 -13.61 3.87 -12.33
CA VAL A 277 -13.27 3.48 -10.95
C VAL A 277 -11.84 3.92 -10.61
N VAL A 278 -10.86 3.59 -11.47
CA VAL A 278 -9.47 3.97 -11.22
C VAL A 278 -9.30 5.49 -11.27
N TYR A 279 -9.96 6.17 -12.21
CA TYR A 279 -9.98 7.63 -12.29
C TYR A 279 -10.53 8.25 -11.00
N ALA A 280 -11.69 7.79 -10.51
CA ALA A 280 -12.33 8.36 -9.33
C ALA A 280 -11.48 8.16 -8.06
N VAL A 281 -10.89 6.97 -7.86
CA VAL A 281 -10.01 6.69 -6.73
C VAL A 281 -8.75 7.56 -6.80
N THR A 282 -8.11 7.65 -7.97
CA THR A 282 -6.91 8.45 -8.19
C THR A 282 -7.19 9.93 -7.94
N LYS A 283 -8.24 10.48 -8.56
CA LYS A 283 -8.65 11.88 -8.39
C LYS A 283 -8.91 12.20 -6.93
N THR A 284 -9.75 11.40 -6.27
CA THR A 284 -10.10 11.65 -4.86
C THR A 284 -8.87 11.61 -3.95
N ALA A 285 -7.95 10.67 -4.18
CA ALA A 285 -6.70 10.59 -3.42
C ALA A 285 -5.83 11.84 -3.60
N PHE A 286 -5.63 12.29 -4.85
CA PHE A 286 -4.75 13.41 -5.14
C PHE A 286 -5.34 14.78 -4.77
N GLU A 287 -6.63 14.97 -4.93
CA GLU A 287 -7.31 16.20 -4.49
C GLU A 287 -7.34 16.36 -2.96
N ASN A 288 -7.00 15.29 -2.22
CA ASN A 288 -6.87 15.27 -0.76
C ASN A 288 -5.47 14.83 -0.29
N ALA A 289 -4.44 14.99 -1.15
CA ALA A 289 -3.09 14.50 -0.87
C ALA A 289 -2.45 15.13 0.38
N GLU A 290 -2.91 16.31 0.82
CA GLU A 290 -2.46 16.99 2.03
C GLU A 290 -2.82 16.24 3.31
N LYS A 291 -3.81 15.36 3.29
CA LYS A 291 -4.26 14.57 4.46
C LYS A 291 -3.33 13.39 4.76
N PHE A 292 -2.62 12.85 3.76
CA PHE A 292 -1.79 11.64 3.95
C PHE A 292 -0.60 11.83 4.89
N PRO A 293 0.19 12.93 4.84
CA PRO A 293 1.32 13.14 5.73
C PRO A 293 0.96 13.25 7.21
N GLU A 294 -0.30 13.54 7.55
CA GLU A 294 -0.79 13.59 8.93
C GLU A 294 -0.70 12.21 9.61
N TYR A 295 -0.77 11.12 8.82
CA TYR A 295 -0.71 9.75 9.29
C TYR A 295 0.69 9.17 9.24
N TYR A 296 1.43 9.48 8.17
CA TYR A 296 2.81 9.02 8.01
C TYR A 296 3.63 10.02 7.19
N PRO A 297 4.75 10.54 7.73
CA PRO A 297 5.51 11.61 7.08
C PRO A 297 6.03 11.29 5.67
N ALA A 298 6.37 10.02 5.37
CA ALA A 298 6.84 9.63 4.05
C ALA A 298 5.77 9.79 2.96
N PHE A 299 4.48 9.83 3.31
CA PHE A 299 3.41 10.09 2.34
C PHE A 299 3.44 11.51 1.78
N ALA A 300 4.29 12.41 2.31
CA ALA A 300 4.55 13.70 1.69
C ALA A 300 5.16 13.58 0.28
N GLU A 301 5.82 12.46 -0.03
CA GLU A 301 6.36 12.16 -1.37
C GLU A 301 5.25 12.07 -2.44
N LEU A 302 4.01 11.76 -2.08
CA LEU A 302 2.86 11.81 -3.00
C LEU A 302 2.65 13.18 -3.67
N ARG A 303 3.25 14.23 -3.11
CA ARG A 303 3.18 15.62 -3.62
C ARG A 303 4.38 15.99 -4.47
N SER A 304 5.36 15.10 -4.61
CA SER A 304 6.55 15.31 -5.44
C SER A 304 6.23 15.08 -6.92
N GLY A 305 7.00 15.72 -7.81
CA GLY A 305 6.86 15.52 -9.26
C GLY A 305 7.28 14.13 -9.74
N ASP A 306 7.82 13.29 -8.85
CA ASP A 306 8.45 12.00 -9.20
C ASP A 306 7.52 10.79 -9.05
N ILE A 307 6.25 11.02 -8.68
CA ILE A 307 5.27 9.95 -8.42
C ILE A 307 4.96 9.04 -9.61
N LEU A 308 5.26 9.48 -10.82
CA LEU A 308 5.07 8.72 -12.05
C LEU A 308 6.40 8.21 -12.65
N GLN A 309 7.53 8.48 -12.01
CA GLN A 309 8.83 8.00 -12.47
C GLN A 309 9.13 6.60 -11.91
N GLY A 310 9.76 5.76 -12.73
CA GLY A 310 10.19 4.43 -12.32
C GLY A 310 9.04 3.48 -11.99
N LEU A 311 7.85 3.70 -12.57
CA LEU A 311 6.75 2.75 -12.46
C LEU A 311 7.10 1.44 -13.14
N ALA A 312 6.87 0.33 -12.47
CA ALA A 312 7.28 -1.00 -12.91
C ALA A 312 6.29 -1.67 -13.88
N ALA A 313 5.08 -1.13 -14.02
CA ALA A 313 4.07 -1.56 -14.98
C ALA A 313 3.48 -0.36 -15.73
N PRO A 314 2.87 -0.55 -16.90
CA PRO A 314 2.19 0.54 -17.60
C PRO A 314 1.15 1.24 -16.73
N LEU A 315 1.02 2.55 -16.90
CA LEU A 315 0.02 3.33 -16.16
C LEU A 315 -1.40 2.94 -16.60
N HIS A 316 -2.32 2.81 -15.65
CA HIS A 316 -3.71 2.52 -15.95
C HIS A 316 -4.39 3.71 -16.67
N PRO A 317 -5.23 3.49 -17.72
CA PRO A 317 -5.85 4.57 -18.49
C PRO A 317 -6.65 5.55 -17.62
N GLY A 318 -7.39 5.06 -16.61
CA GLY A 318 -8.13 5.91 -15.68
C GLY A 318 -7.22 6.83 -14.85
N ALA A 319 -6.06 6.34 -14.40
CA ALA A 319 -5.07 7.15 -13.69
C ALA A 319 -4.40 8.17 -14.65
N LEU A 320 -4.02 7.72 -15.84
CA LEU A 320 -3.46 8.57 -16.90
C LEU A 320 -4.37 9.76 -17.20
N LYS A 321 -5.67 9.50 -17.38
CA LYS A 321 -6.67 10.55 -17.62
C LYS A 321 -6.65 11.61 -16.53
N TYR A 322 -6.66 11.21 -15.27
CA TYR A 322 -6.61 12.17 -14.16
C TYR A 322 -5.32 13.00 -14.19
N PHE A 323 -4.15 12.37 -14.34
CA PHE A 323 -2.88 13.10 -14.34
C PHE A 323 -2.77 14.10 -15.49
N GLN A 324 -3.29 13.76 -16.67
CA GLN A 324 -3.35 14.69 -17.81
C GLN A 324 -4.27 15.89 -17.51
N GLU A 325 -5.44 15.67 -16.93
CA GLU A 325 -6.38 16.73 -16.53
C GLU A 325 -5.78 17.63 -15.44
N ALA A 326 -5.02 17.06 -14.51
CA ALA A 326 -4.34 17.79 -13.44
C ALA A 326 -3.05 18.51 -13.89
N GLY A 327 -2.63 18.36 -15.16
CA GLY A 327 -1.41 18.96 -15.70
C GLY A 327 -0.13 18.35 -15.16
N ILE A 328 -0.20 17.10 -14.65
CA ILE A 328 0.97 16.34 -14.17
C ILE A 328 1.64 15.69 -15.37
N THR A 329 2.95 15.95 -15.54
CA THR A 329 3.71 15.36 -16.63
C THR A 329 3.82 13.85 -16.47
N VAL A 330 3.38 13.12 -17.49
CA VAL A 330 3.54 11.66 -17.56
C VAL A 330 4.80 11.36 -18.37
N PRO A 331 5.75 10.56 -17.87
CA PRO A 331 7.02 10.24 -18.52
C PRO A 331 6.84 9.54 -19.88
#